data_5945ea2d6f00238de865f4b217e2177a
#
_entry.id   5945ea2d6f00238de865f4b217e2177a
#
_cell.length_a   1.000
_cell.length_b   1.000
_cell.length_c   1.000
_cell.angle_alpha   90.00
_cell.angle_beta   90.00
_cell.angle_gamma   90.00
#
_symmetry.space_group_name_H-M   'P 1'
#
loop_
_entity.id
_entity.type
_entity.pdbx_description
1 polymer ?
#
loop_
_entity_poly.entity_id
_entity_poly.type
_entity_poly.pdbx_seq_one_letter_code
_entity_poly.pdbx_strand_id
1 'polypeptide(L)'
;MNVDEFIMKIKRRETPFYDRLYRIAFAARHFEVPLVRGLHDAGYHERRFRIATWRSFWRAAYYQPIFRSRCARCGKNLHLMNSGQGIPVIEGDLRIVIGDNVTLYDRITLAGLTVGENPTLTIGDNTMIGMPIAIMVGGEVSIGSNCLIGSNLIADNPGHNLDYKRRFQKLVKIVIGKVKIGNYVFAGHQSMIVGNVTIGDGAIVGVNTVVTEDVPPFCIVSGNPARLLKKLPFPKEMIEIVGEKEYQKYLDAKIET
;
A
#
# COMPACT_ATOMS: atom_id res chain seq x y z
N MET A 1 20.77 32.75 -31.80
CA MET A 1 19.92 31.57 -32.03
C MET A 1 19.79 30.86 -30.71
N ASN A 2 18.56 30.72 -30.20
CA ASN A 2 18.27 30.03 -28.95
C ASN A 2 18.36 28.50 -29.21
N VAL A 3 18.64 27.71 -28.19
CA VAL A 3 18.79 26.24 -28.26
C VAL A 3 17.53 25.58 -28.84
N ASP A 4 16.35 26.03 -28.44
CA ASP A 4 15.08 25.51 -28.92
C ASP A 4 14.87 25.77 -30.42
N GLU A 5 15.24 26.97 -30.90
CA GLU A 5 15.20 27.33 -32.32
C GLU A 5 16.14 26.40 -33.12
N PHE A 6 17.33 26.13 -32.62
CA PHE A 6 18.29 25.22 -33.25
C PHE A 6 17.73 23.81 -33.36
N ILE A 7 17.16 23.27 -32.23
CA ILE A 7 16.52 21.97 -32.21
C ILE A 7 15.37 21.86 -33.20
N MET A 8 14.55 22.93 -33.30
CA MET A 8 13.43 22.97 -34.25
C MET A 8 13.90 22.96 -35.70
N LYS A 9 14.99 23.67 -36.06
CA LYS A 9 15.58 23.63 -37.42
C LYS A 9 16.09 22.23 -37.77
N ILE A 10 16.69 21.50 -36.80
CA ILE A 10 17.08 20.10 -36.98
C ILE A 10 15.84 19.23 -37.22
N LYS A 11 14.80 19.35 -36.38
CA LYS A 11 13.57 18.58 -36.54
C LYS A 11 12.84 18.81 -37.85
N ARG A 12 12.84 20.05 -38.32
CA ARG A 12 12.23 20.49 -39.61
C ARG A 12 13.09 20.16 -40.81
N ARG A 13 14.40 19.80 -40.60
CA ARG A 13 15.36 19.52 -41.66
C ARG A 13 15.47 20.67 -42.67
N GLU A 14 15.49 21.90 -42.16
CA GLU A 14 15.35 23.13 -42.97
C GLU A 14 16.46 23.32 -44.01
N THR A 15 17.63 22.74 -43.82
CA THR A 15 18.76 22.77 -44.75
C THR A 15 19.42 21.37 -44.79
N PRO A 16 20.24 21.09 -45.83
CA PRO A 16 21.03 19.86 -45.90
C PRO A 16 21.92 19.60 -44.66
N PHE A 17 22.41 20.68 -44.03
CA PHE A 17 23.17 20.62 -42.79
C PHE A 17 22.29 20.09 -41.61
N TYR A 18 21.10 20.65 -41.44
CA TYR A 18 20.17 20.20 -40.38
C TYR A 18 19.60 18.82 -40.66
N ASP A 19 19.39 18.45 -41.91
CA ASP A 19 19.01 17.05 -42.27
C ASP A 19 20.11 16.08 -41.92
N ARG A 20 21.37 16.41 -42.16
CA ARG A 20 22.51 15.54 -41.76
C ARG A 20 22.59 15.39 -40.24
N LEU A 21 22.43 16.48 -39.48
CA LEU A 21 22.39 16.43 -38.02
C LEU A 21 21.23 15.58 -37.53
N TYR A 22 20.05 15.71 -38.11
CA TYR A 22 18.89 14.89 -37.80
C TYR A 22 19.17 13.38 -38.03
N ARG A 23 19.75 13.02 -39.18
CA ARG A 23 20.10 11.64 -39.50
C ARG A 23 21.12 11.05 -38.51
N ILE A 24 22.12 11.83 -38.13
CA ILE A 24 23.11 11.40 -37.11
C ILE A 24 22.40 11.20 -35.76
N ALA A 25 21.62 12.16 -35.32
CA ALA A 25 20.87 12.06 -34.07
C ALA A 25 19.87 10.90 -34.08
N PHE A 26 19.20 10.68 -35.22
CA PHE A 26 18.29 9.56 -35.42
C PHE A 26 19.03 8.24 -35.38
N ALA A 27 20.14 8.09 -36.09
CA ALA A 27 20.96 6.88 -36.09
C ALA A 27 21.52 6.58 -34.69
N ALA A 28 22.01 7.60 -33.98
CA ALA A 28 22.49 7.44 -32.61
C ALA A 28 21.38 7.01 -31.63
N ARG A 29 20.17 7.59 -31.81
CA ARG A 29 19.01 7.23 -30.96
C ARG A 29 18.50 5.81 -31.21
N HIS A 30 18.65 5.30 -32.43
CA HIS A 30 18.17 3.97 -32.84
C HIS A 30 19.31 2.96 -32.97
N PHE A 31 20.49 3.34 -32.50
CA PHE A 31 21.61 2.39 -32.46
C PHE A 31 21.35 1.31 -31.43
N GLU A 32 21.32 0.08 -31.86
CA GLU A 32 21.18 -1.10 -31.00
C GLU A 32 22.39 -2.02 -31.19
N VAL A 33 22.92 -2.49 -30.09
CA VAL A 33 23.98 -3.52 -30.15
C VAL A 33 23.33 -4.83 -30.57
N PRO A 34 23.92 -5.55 -31.55
CA PRO A 34 23.42 -6.86 -31.99
C PRO A 34 23.24 -7.81 -30.82
N LEU A 35 22.10 -8.51 -30.78
CA LEU A 35 21.79 -9.45 -29.73
C LEU A 35 22.71 -10.67 -29.77
N VAL A 36 23.55 -10.83 -28.75
CA VAL A 36 24.32 -12.06 -28.48
C VAL A 36 23.71 -12.69 -27.24
N ARG A 37 22.82 -13.68 -27.43
CA ARG A 37 21.97 -14.21 -26.34
C ARG A 37 22.76 -14.58 -25.11
N GLY A 38 23.78 -15.44 -25.19
CA GLY A 38 24.53 -15.87 -24.01
C GLY A 38 25.19 -14.73 -23.24
N LEU A 39 25.71 -13.70 -23.93
CA LEU A 39 26.29 -12.52 -23.30
C LEU A 39 25.24 -11.67 -22.62
N HIS A 40 24.13 -11.41 -23.30
CA HIS A 40 23.07 -10.56 -22.75
C HIS A 40 22.31 -11.24 -21.62
N ASP A 41 22.13 -12.58 -21.69
CA ASP A 41 21.54 -13.36 -20.58
C ASP A 41 22.46 -13.33 -19.35
N ALA A 42 23.76 -13.52 -19.53
CA ALA A 42 24.74 -13.38 -18.44
C ALA A 42 24.69 -11.96 -17.81
N GLY A 43 24.65 -10.93 -18.67
CA GLY A 43 24.51 -9.55 -18.22
C GLY A 43 23.20 -9.28 -17.47
N TYR A 44 22.08 -9.89 -17.90
CA TYR A 44 20.81 -9.79 -17.21
C TYR A 44 20.87 -10.41 -15.80
N HIS A 45 21.46 -11.60 -15.67
CA HIS A 45 21.60 -12.28 -14.37
C HIS A 45 22.57 -11.53 -13.45
N GLU A 46 23.71 -11.05 -13.98
CA GLU A 46 24.65 -10.20 -13.24
C GLU A 46 23.95 -8.96 -12.70
N ARG A 47 23.26 -8.24 -13.58
CA ARG A 47 22.53 -7.03 -13.19
C ARG A 47 21.52 -7.31 -12.10
N ARG A 48 20.74 -8.38 -12.21
CA ARG A 48 19.76 -8.78 -11.17
C ARG A 48 20.44 -9.06 -9.84
N PHE A 49 21.50 -9.84 -9.85
CA PHE A 49 22.28 -10.17 -8.65
C PHE A 49 22.86 -8.93 -7.99
N ARG A 50 23.54 -8.10 -8.76
CA ARG A 50 24.17 -6.86 -8.25
C ARG A 50 23.14 -5.91 -7.65
N ILE A 51 22.02 -5.68 -8.34
CA ILE A 51 20.94 -4.82 -7.82
C ILE A 51 20.32 -5.42 -6.56
N ALA A 52 20.05 -6.72 -6.53
CA ALA A 52 19.46 -7.38 -5.36
C ALA A 52 20.40 -7.32 -4.14
N THR A 53 21.69 -7.57 -4.34
CA THR A 53 22.71 -7.48 -3.27
C THR A 53 22.84 -6.05 -2.74
N TRP A 54 22.93 -5.07 -3.65
CA TRP A 54 23.02 -3.65 -3.29
C TRP A 54 21.79 -3.18 -2.50
N ARG A 55 20.60 -3.54 -2.97
CA ARG A 55 19.35 -3.22 -2.26
C ARG A 55 19.28 -3.89 -0.90
N SER A 56 19.68 -5.16 -0.79
CA SER A 56 19.70 -5.89 0.49
C SER A 56 20.65 -5.26 1.50
N PHE A 57 21.82 -4.85 1.05
CA PHE A 57 22.78 -4.13 1.89
C PHE A 57 22.18 -2.82 2.43
N TRP A 58 21.68 -1.95 1.57
CA TRP A 58 21.10 -0.66 2.00
C TRP A 58 19.84 -0.83 2.83
N ARG A 59 19.03 -1.83 2.53
CA ARG A 59 17.89 -2.18 3.38
C ARG A 59 18.36 -2.46 4.81
N ALA A 60 19.33 -3.35 4.98
CA ALA A 60 19.79 -3.77 6.30
C ALA A 60 20.56 -2.67 7.04
N ALA A 61 21.45 -1.95 6.33
CA ALA A 61 22.35 -0.98 6.93
C ALA A 61 21.73 0.42 7.17
N TYR A 62 20.74 0.80 6.36
CA TYR A 62 20.22 2.17 6.37
C TYR A 62 18.70 2.24 6.51
N TYR A 63 17.94 1.70 5.57
CA TYR A 63 16.49 1.92 5.52
C TYR A 63 15.74 1.29 6.70
N GLN A 64 16.05 0.06 7.03
CA GLN A 64 15.36 -0.66 8.10
C GLN A 64 15.64 -0.08 9.50
N PRO A 65 16.88 0.26 9.88
CA PRO A 65 17.13 0.97 11.12
C PRO A 65 16.41 2.32 11.22
N ILE A 66 16.40 3.13 10.16
CA ILE A 66 15.69 4.42 10.15
C ILE A 66 14.19 4.21 10.34
N PHE A 67 13.57 3.29 9.61
CA PHE A 67 12.15 3.03 9.78
C PHE A 67 11.84 2.53 11.21
N ARG A 68 12.65 1.60 11.75
CA ARG A 68 12.50 1.10 13.12
C ARG A 68 12.58 2.20 14.17
N SER A 69 13.44 3.20 13.98
CA SER A 69 13.58 4.33 14.92
C SER A 69 12.32 5.22 14.96
N ARG A 70 11.47 5.16 13.95
CA ARG A 70 10.18 5.87 13.90
C ARG A 70 9.02 5.09 14.50
N CYS A 71 9.21 3.81 14.83
CA CYS A 71 8.19 2.99 15.45
C CYS A 71 8.28 3.09 16.98
N ALA A 72 7.11 3.22 17.64
CA ALA A 72 7.02 3.14 19.11
C ALA A 72 7.39 1.73 19.61
N ARG A 73 7.05 0.71 18.82
CA ARG A 73 7.47 -0.69 19.00
C ARG A 73 7.62 -1.36 17.65
N CYS A 74 8.66 -2.13 17.47
CA CYS A 74 8.87 -2.91 16.27
C CYS A 74 9.42 -4.29 16.64
N GLY A 75 8.68 -5.32 16.29
CA GLY A 75 8.99 -6.73 16.53
C GLY A 75 10.23 -7.21 15.78
N LYS A 76 10.50 -8.50 15.89
CA LYS A 76 11.61 -9.18 15.21
C LYS A 76 11.30 -9.37 13.72
N ASN A 77 12.34 -9.55 12.92
CA ASN A 77 12.24 -9.93 11.51
C ASN A 77 11.33 -9.00 10.65
N LEU A 78 11.30 -7.69 10.96
CA LEU A 78 10.70 -6.73 10.01
C LEU A 78 11.45 -6.80 8.68
N HIS A 79 10.73 -6.94 7.60
CA HIS A 79 11.27 -6.96 6.25
C HIS A 79 10.72 -5.82 5.41
N LEU A 80 11.56 -4.85 5.07
CA LEU A 80 11.22 -3.79 4.12
C LEU A 80 11.57 -4.25 2.70
N MET A 81 10.55 -4.50 1.87
CA MET A 81 10.74 -4.84 0.45
C MET A 81 11.02 -3.57 -0.35
N ASN A 82 12.29 -3.26 -0.51
CA ASN A 82 12.72 -2.05 -1.21
C ASN A 82 12.85 -2.28 -2.72
N SER A 83 11.93 -1.73 -3.52
CA SER A 83 12.03 -1.71 -5.00
C SER A 83 12.96 -0.61 -5.54
N GLY A 84 13.55 0.19 -4.65
CA GLY A 84 14.47 1.27 -5.00
C GLY A 84 13.94 2.67 -4.67
N GLN A 85 12.78 2.79 -4.04
CA GLN A 85 12.16 4.09 -3.70
C GLN A 85 12.29 4.49 -2.21
N GLY A 86 13.02 3.70 -1.40
CA GLY A 86 13.32 4.09 -0.02
C GLY A 86 12.50 3.34 1.04
N ILE A 87 12.09 4.07 2.08
CA ILE A 87 11.28 3.58 3.20
C ILE A 87 9.83 4.02 3.05
N PRO A 88 8.88 3.41 3.79
CA PRO A 88 7.53 3.97 3.91
C PRO A 88 7.57 5.44 4.31
N VAL A 89 6.77 6.27 3.65
CA VAL A 89 6.63 7.69 3.99
C VAL A 89 5.79 7.78 5.25
N ILE A 90 6.29 8.49 6.27
CA ILE A 90 5.56 8.72 7.52
C ILE A 90 5.28 10.21 7.60
N GLU A 91 3.99 10.57 7.67
CA GLU A 91 3.52 11.95 7.75
C GLU A 91 2.78 12.19 9.08
N GLY A 92 2.97 13.38 9.64
CA GLY A 92 2.33 13.77 10.88
C GLY A 92 2.88 13.04 12.13
N ASP A 93 2.13 13.14 13.22
CA ASP A 93 2.46 12.47 14.48
C ASP A 93 1.67 11.15 14.59
N LEU A 94 2.32 10.07 14.17
CA LEU A 94 1.73 8.73 14.13
C LEU A 94 2.49 7.78 15.03
N ARG A 95 1.80 7.21 16.00
CA ARG A 95 2.31 6.12 16.83
C ARG A 95 2.22 4.81 16.07
N ILE A 96 3.36 4.21 15.74
CA ILE A 96 3.42 2.97 14.95
C ILE A 96 3.86 1.81 15.84
N VAL A 97 3.07 0.72 15.85
CA VAL A 97 3.35 -0.53 16.56
C VAL A 97 3.33 -1.67 15.56
N ILE A 98 4.45 -2.38 15.44
CA ILE A 98 4.61 -3.48 14.46
C ILE A 98 5.00 -4.75 15.22
N GLY A 99 4.33 -5.85 14.89
CA GLY A 99 4.58 -7.20 15.40
C GLY A 99 5.81 -7.86 14.79
N ASP A 100 5.94 -9.15 15.00
CA ASP A 100 7.03 -9.99 14.49
C ASP A 100 6.75 -10.46 13.04
N ASN A 101 7.81 -10.67 12.26
CA ASN A 101 7.76 -11.21 10.90
C ASN A 101 6.87 -10.38 9.93
N VAL A 102 6.78 -9.08 10.11
CA VAL A 102 5.99 -8.20 9.25
C VAL A 102 6.77 -7.84 7.99
N THR A 103 6.12 -7.94 6.84
CA THR A 103 6.67 -7.49 5.55
C THR A 103 5.95 -6.25 5.07
N LEU A 104 6.68 -5.17 4.88
CA LEU A 104 6.18 -3.93 4.28
C LEU A 104 6.84 -3.72 2.94
N TYR A 105 6.03 -3.55 1.89
CA TYR A 105 6.55 -3.13 0.59
C TYR A 105 6.88 -1.64 0.59
N ASP A 106 7.60 -1.18 -0.41
CA ASP A 106 7.82 0.26 -0.61
C ASP A 106 6.56 0.95 -1.20
N ARG A 107 6.62 2.28 -1.32
CA ARG A 107 5.47 3.12 -1.73
C ARG A 107 4.27 2.98 -0.79
N ILE A 108 4.57 2.90 0.51
CA ILE A 108 3.58 2.94 1.58
C ILE A 108 3.59 4.35 2.16
N THR A 109 2.42 4.96 2.29
CA THR A 109 2.23 6.21 3.04
C THR A 109 1.48 5.89 4.33
N LEU A 110 2.07 6.27 5.46
CA LEU A 110 1.50 6.16 6.79
C LEU A 110 1.30 7.57 7.32
N ALA A 111 0.07 8.05 7.35
CA ALA A 111 -0.23 9.42 7.72
C ALA A 111 -1.03 9.50 9.04
N GLY A 112 -0.48 10.18 10.04
CA GLY A 112 -1.18 10.57 11.25
C GLY A 112 -1.84 11.93 11.05
N LEU A 113 -3.14 12.05 11.33
CA LEU A 113 -3.84 13.33 11.20
C LEU A 113 -3.57 14.23 12.39
N THR A 114 -3.25 15.48 12.13
CA THR A 114 -2.97 16.49 13.17
C THR A 114 -4.18 16.89 14.02
N VAL A 115 -5.38 16.52 13.60
CA VAL A 115 -6.64 16.80 14.31
C VAL A 115 -7.08 15.65 15.21
N GLY A 116 -6.38 14.50 15.16
CA GLY A 116 -6.62 13.35 16.02
C GLY A 116 -5.85 13.43 17.34
N GLU A 117 -6.33 12.72 18.36
CA GLU A 117 -5.60 12.54 19.60
C GLU A 117 -4.82 11.23 19.54
N ASN A 118 -3.48 11.32 19.51
CA ASN A 118 -2.56 10.17 19.50
C ASN A 118 -2.88 9.12 18.44
N PRO A 119 -2.91 9.47 17.14
CA PRO A 119 -3.21 8.51 16.07
C PRO A 119 -2.28 7.30 16.16
N THR A 120 -2.89 6.10 16.19
CA THR A 120 -2.14 4.87 16.41
C THR A 120 -2.41 3.86 15.29
N LEU A 121 -1.32 3.39 14.67
CA LEU A 121 -1.33 2.27 13.74
C LEU A 121 -0.72 1.04 14.41
N THR A 122 -1.46 -0.06 14.43
CA THR A 122 -0.98 -1.36 14.90
C THR A 122 -1.02 -2.38 13.76
N ILE A 123 0.07 -3.12 13.56
CA ILE A 123 0.15 -4.23 12.60
C ILE A 123 0.61 -5.47 13.36
N GLY A 124 -0.19 -6.53 13.32
CA GLY A 124 0.07 -7.80 13.99
C GLY A 124 1.13 -8.65 13.28
N ASP A 125 1.45 -9.78 13.92
CA ASP A 125 2.53 -10.67 13.48
C ASP A 125 2.24 -11.35 12.13
N ASN A 126 3.31 -11.72 11.41
CA ASN A 126 3.23 -12.47 10.14
C ASN A 126 2.36 -11.79 9.07
N THR A 127 2.20 -10.46 9.13
CA THR A 127 1.34 -9.70 8.22
C THR A 127 2.16 -9.07 7.09
N MET A 128 1.61 -9.16 5.88
CA MET A 128 2.20 -8.57 4.68
C MET A 128 1.35 -7.40 4.19
N ILE A 129 1.99 -6.24 4.05
CA ILE A 129 1.38 -5.02 3.50
C ILE A 129 1.96 -4.75 2.11
N GLY A 130 1.10 -4.85 1.08
CA GLY A 130 1.46 -4.63 -0.33
C GLY A 130 1.61 -3.16 -0.73
N MET A 131 1.80 -2.90 -2.01
CA MET A 131 2.04 -1.55 -2.55
C MET A 131 1.24 -1.29 -3.86
N PRO A 132 0.91 -0.02 -4.18
CA PRO A 132 0.96 1.14 -3.29
C PRO A 132 -0.16 1.08 -2.25
N ILE A 133 0.08 1.57 -1.05
CA ILE A 133 -0.95 1.66 -0.01
C ILE A 133 -0.85 3.01 0.71
N ALA A 134 -1.99 3.57 1.09
CA ALA A 134 -2.08 4.69 2.01
C ALA A 134 -2.89 4.27 3.24
N ILE A 135 -2.33 4.49 4.42
CA ILE A 135 -3.01 4.29 5.70
C ILE A 135 -3.09 5.65 6.40
N MET A 136 -4.30 6.18 6.51
CA MET A 136 -4.58 7.50 7.08
C MET A 136 -5.26 7.32 8.43
N VAL A 137 -4.58 7.72 9.49
CA VAL A 137 -4.99 7.47 10.87
C VAL A 137 -5.32 8.77 11.57
N GLY A 138 -6.57 8.94 11.95
CA GLY A 138 -7.02 10.04 12.81
C GLY A 138 -7.09 9.62 14.28
N GLY A 139 -7.48 8.39 14.54
CA GLY A 139 -7.58 7.79 15.87
C GLY A 139 -6.86 6.44 15.92
N GLU A 140 -7.47 5.40 15.37
CA GLU A 140 -6.93 4.05 15.50
C GLU A 140 -7.17 3.21 14.23
N VAL A 141 -6.09 2.71 13.67
CA VAL A 141 -6.13 1.65 12.65
C VAL A 141 -5.37 0.45 13.19
N SER A 142 -6.05 -0.69 13.31
CA SER A 142 -5.43 -1.95 13.73
C SER A 142 -5.60 -3.02 12.67
N ILE A 143 -4.51 -3.66 12.32
CA ILE A 143 -4.45 -4.80 11.39
C ILE A 143 -3.93 -5.99 12.21
N GLY A 144 -4.69 -7.08 12.21
CA GLY A 144 -4.36 -8.29 12.93
C GLY A 144 -3.16 -9.05 12.36
N SER A 145 -2.98 -10.26 12.87
CA SER A 145 -1.88 -11.15 12.49
C SER A 145 -2.26 -12.03 11.31
N ASN A 146 -1.25 -12.54 10.58
CA ASN A 146 -1.41 -13.44 9.44
C ASN A 146 -2.25 -12.84 8.30
N CYS A 147 -2.24 -11.53 8.15
CA CYS A 147 -3.00 -10.83 7.11
C CYS A 147 -2.19 -10.63 5.83
N LEU A 148 -2.91 -10.64 4.70
CA LEU A 148 -2.39 -10.25 3.41
C LEU A 148 -3.17 -9.04 2.91
N ILE A 149 -2.57 -7.86 3.02
CA ILE A 149 -3.18 -6.59 2.62
C ILE A 149 -2.55 -6.14 1.32
N GLY A 150 -3.36 -6.02 0.26
CA GLY A 150 -2.92 -5.61 -1.06
C GLY A 150 -2.61 -4.12 -1.14
N SER A 151 -2.79 -3.59 -2.33
CA SER A 151 -2.68 -2.16 -2.65
C SER A 151 -3.99 -1.46 -2.28
N ASN A 152 -4.06 -0.79 -1.15
CA ASN A 152 -5.32 -0.33 -0.57
C ASN A 152 -5.28 1.15 -0.16
N LEU A 153 -6.47 1.70 0.13
CA LEU A 153 -6.63 2.85 1.00
C LEU A 153 -7.31 2.39 2.30
N ILE A 154 -6.68 2.65 3.44
CA ILE A 154 -7.27 2.39 4.75
C ILE A 154 -7.32 3.72 5.50
N ALA A 155 -8.52 4.14 5.90
CA ALA A 155 -8.69 5.40 6.59
C ALA A 155 -9.83 5.33 7.62
N ASP A 156 -9.57 5.73 8.85
CA ASP A 156 -10.56 5.83 9.91
C ASP A 156 -11.35 7.16 9.91
N ASN A 157 -11.19 7.93 8.84
CA ASN A 157 -11.72 9.29 8.75
C ASN A 157 -11.96 9.68 7.28
N PRO A 158 -12.79 10.71 7.03
CA PRO A 158 -13.06 11.20 5.67
C PRO A 158 -11.97 12.14 5.11
N GLY A 159 -10.90 12.40 5.82
CA GLY A 159 -9.83 13.33 5.45
C GLY A 159 -10.18 14.81 5.59
N HIS A 160 -11.42 15.18 5.36
CA HIS A 160 -11.91 16.57 5.44
C HIS A 160 -13.24 16.68 6.18
N ASN A 161 -13.57 17.90 6.62
CA ASN A 161 -14.89 18.15 7.20
C ASN A 161 -15.97 18.02 6.13
N LEU A 162 -17.04 17.30 6.44
CA LEU A 162 -18.16 17.08 5.52
C LEU A 162 -19.02 18.33 5.33
N ASP A 163 -19.04 19.25 6.29
CA ASP A 163 -19.67 20.56 6.15
C ASP A 163 -18.89 21.41 5.15
N TYR A 164 -19.53 21.77 4.03
CA TYR A 164 -18.91 22.54 2.97
C TYR A 164 -18.41 23.92 3.40
N LYS A 165 -19.03 24.56 4.38
CA LYS A 165 -18.61 25.87 4.93
C LYS A 165 -17.36 25.78 5.79
N ARG A 166 -17.10 24.61 6.38
CA ARG A 166 -15.98 24.36 7.29
C ARG A 166 -14.83 23.61 6.62
N ARG A 167 -15.02 23.08 5.42
CA ARG A 167 -14.05 22.20 4.74
C ARG A 167 -12.66 22.80 4.59
N PHE A 168 -12.57 24.10 4.37
CA PHE A 168 -11.30 24.81 4.17
C PHE A 168 -10.81 25.56 5.41
N GLN A 169 -11.52 25.46 6.55
CA GLN A 169 -11.07 26.06 7.79
C GLN A 169 -9.94 25.22 8.40
N LYS A 170 -8.93 25.90 8.93
CA LYS A 170 -7.86 25.23 9.68
C LYS A 170 -8.39 24.68 11.01
N LEU A 171 -7.90 23.49 11.41
CA LEU A 171 -8.18 22.87 12.72
C LEU A 171 -9.68 22.58 12.99
N VAL A 172 -10.44 22.25 11.98
CA VAL A 172 -11.83 21.82 12.16
C VAL A 172 -11.86 20.35 12.58
N LYS A 173 -12.62 20.04 13.63
CA LYS A 173 -12.87 18.65 14.02
C LYS A 173 -13.53 17.90 12.88
N ILE A 174 -12.91 16.80 12.47
CA ILE A 174 -13.47 15.81 11.56
C ILE A 174 -13.98 14.63 12.37
N VAL A 175 -14.91 13.87 11.81
CA VAL A 175 -15.37 12.63 12.45
C VAL A 175 -14.24 11.60 12.29
N ILE A 176 -13.77 11.11 13.43
CA ILE A 176 -12.74 10.07 13.49
C ILE A 176 -13.43 8.80 13.95
N GLY A 177 -13.23 7.72 13.19
CA GLY A 177 -13.70 6.39 13.51
C GLY A 177 -12.58 5.51 14.04
N LYS A 178 -12.76 4.21 13.84
CA LYS A 178 -11.74 3.18 14.06
C LYS A 178 -11.83 2.17 12.94
N VAL A 179 -10.69 1.78 12.39
CA VAL A 179 -10.62 0.63 11.49
C VAL A 179 -9.96 -0.52 12.22
N LYS A 180 -10.70 -1.60 12.38
CA LYS A 180 -10.19 -2.84 12.95
C LYS A 180 -10.24 -3.95 11.90
N ILE A 181 -9.09 -4.44 11.50
CA ILE A 181 -8.95 -5.60 10.62
C ILE A 181 -8.50 -6.78 11.49
N GLY A 182 -9.27 -7.84 11.50
CA GLY A 182 -9.01 -9.05 12.28
C GLY A 182 -7.80 -9.82 11.77
N ASN A 183 -7.64 -11.04 12.28
CA ASN A 183 -6.56 -11.95 11.88
C ASN A 183 -6.93 -12.70 10.60
N TYR A 184 -5.93 -13.20 9.87
CA TYR A 184 -6.13 -14.00 8.65
C TYR A 184 -6.95 -13.31 7.56
N VAL A 185 -7.03 -12.00 7.57
CA VAL A 185 -7.77 -11.23 6.57
C VAL A 185 -6.97 -11.10 5.27
N PHE A 186 -7.65 -11.34 4.15
CA PHE A 186 -7.14 -11.01 2.82
C PHE A 186 -7.88 -9.79 2.27
N ALA A 187 -7.18 -8.69 2.03
CA ALA A 187 -7.71 -7.51 1.35
C ALA A 187 -7.09 -7.39 -0.04
N GLY A 188 -7.93 -7.56 -1.06
CA GLY A 188 -7.53 -7.51 -2.47
C GLY A 188 -7.03 -6.13 -2.92
N HIS A 189 -6.35 -6.11 -4.06
CA HIS A 189 -5.80 -4.87 -4.62
C HIS A 189 -6.89 -3.83 -4.91
N GLN A 190 -6.52 -2.54 -4.71
CA GLN A 190 -7.39 -1.39 -4.97
C GLN A 190 -8.69 -1.38 -4.17
N SER A 191 -8.78 -2.14 -3.10
CA SER A 191 -9.89 -2.00 -2.17
C SER A 191 -9.70 -0.78 -1.26
N MET A 192 -10.82 -0.25 -0.77
CA MET A 192 -10.85 0.85 0.18
C MET A 192 -11.58 0.40 1.44
N ILE A 193 -10.99 0.66 2.60
CA ILE A 193 -11.58 0.35 3.91
C ILE A 193 -11.63 1.68 4.66
N VAL A 194 -12.82 2.25 4.77
CA VAL A 194 -12.96 3.64 5.21
C VAL A 194 -14.05 3.83 6.24
N GLY A 195 -13.80 4.71 7.20
CA GLY A 195 -14.76 5.10 8.22
C GLY A 195 -14.57 4.38 9.55
N ASN A 196 -15.67 3.99 10.19
CA ASN A 196 -15.68 3.24 11.45
C ASN A 196 -16.08 1.80 11.15
N VAL A 197 -15.09 0.93 10.86
CA VAL A 197 -15.32 -0.39 10.25
C VAL A 197 -14.54 -1.46 10.98
N THR A 198 -15.20 -2.60 11.21
CA THR A 198 -14.56 -3.83 11.67
C THR A 198 -14.63 -4.90 10.58
N ILE A 199 -13.49 -5.46 10.22
CA ILE A 199 -13.39 -6.63 9.34
C ILE A 199 -13.05 -7.83 10.22
N GLY A 200 -13.94 -8.83 10.26
CA GLY A 200 -13.80 -10.01 11.08
C GLY A 200 -12.68 -10.93 10.62
N ASP A 201 -12.25 -11.81 11.52
CA ASP A 201 -11.18 -12.78 11.29
C ASP A 201 -11.47 -13.67 10.07
N GLY A 202 -10.48 -13.96 9.26
CA GLY A 202 -10.61 -14.81 8.08
C GLY A 202 -11.48 -14.22 6.94
N ALA A 203 -11.91 -12.97 7.05
CA ALA A 203 -12.68 -12.34 5.99
C ALA A 203 -11.83 -12.04 4.74
N ILE A 204 -12.48 -12.03 3.59
CA ILE A 204 -11.89 -11.69 2.29
C ILE A 204 -12.59 -10.47 1.72
N VAL A 205 -11.84 -9.42 1.49
CA VAL A 205 -12.28 -8.23 0.74
C VAL A 205 -11.78 -8.38 -0.69
N GLY A 206 -12.71 -8.40 -1.64
CA GLY A 206 -12.41 -8.54 -3.06
C GLY A 206 -11.64 -7.34 -3.62
N VAL A 207 -11.07 -7.49 -4.82
CA VAL A 207 -10.42 -6.38 -5.54
C VAL A 207 -11.44 -5.27 -5.86
N ASN A 208 -10.98 -4.00 -5.89
CA ASN A 208 -11.83 -2.83 -6.20
C ASN A 208 -13.08 -2.70 -5.31
N THR A 209 -13.01 -3.19 -4.08
CA THR A 209 -14.14 -3.18 -3.14
C THR A 209 -14.05 -1.97 -2.21
N VAL A 210 -15.18 -1.31 -1.97
CA VAL A 210 -15.27 -0.19 -1.02
C VAL A 210 -16.06 -0.63 0.22
N VAL A 211 -15.33 -0.84 1.32
CA VAL A 211 -15.89 -1.26 2.60
C VAL A 211 -16.15 -0.04 3.46
N THR A 212 -17.41 0.19 3.79
CA THR A 212 -17.90 1.27 4.65
C THR A 212 -18.71 0.78 5.85
N GLU A 213 -18.92 -0.54 5.92
CA GLU A 213 -19.68 -1.21 6.98
C GLU A 213 -18.91 -2.43 7.47
N ASP A 214 -19.29 -2.94 8.63
CA ASP A 214 -18.64 -4.11 9.23
C ASP A 214 -18.76 -5.35 8.34
N VAL A 215 -17.67 -6.09 8.24
CA VAL A 215 -17.60 -7.38 7.52
C VAL A 215 -17.54 -8.51 8.53
N PRO A 216 -18.51 -9.44 8.53
CA PRO A 216 -18.50 -10.58 9.44
C PRO A 216 -17.28 -11.49 9.20
N PRO A 217 -16.83 -12.24 10.21
CA PRO A 217 -15.71 -13.16 10.06
C PRO A 217 -16.01 -14.25 9.01
N PHE A 218 -14.98 -14.75 8.36
CA PHE A 218 -15.08 -15.82 7.34
C PHE A 218 -16.10 -15.53 6.22
N CYS A 219 -16.26 -14.28 5.87
CA CYS A 219 -17.11 -13.83 4.77
C CYS A 219 -16.30 -13.23 3.62
N ILE A 220 -16.78 -13.40 2.40
CA ILE A 220 -16.25 -12.76 1.21
C ILE A 220 -17.16 -11.60 0.85
N VAL A 221 -16.60 -10.39 0.80
CA VAL A 221 -17.32 -9.20 0.33
C VAL A 221 -16.68 -8.67 -0.94
N SER A 222 -17.49 -8.07 -1.83
CA SER A 222 -16.98 -7.40 -3.03
C SER A 222 -17.95 -6.32 -3.49
N GLY A 223 -17.45 -5.40 -4.32
CA GLY A 223 -18.23 -4.34 -4.93
C GLY A 223 -18.05 -2.96 -4.31
N ASN A 224 -18.74 -1.97 -4.86
CA ASN A 224 -18.80 -0.60 -4.39
C ASN A 224 -20.25 -0.11 -4.34
N PRO A 225 -20.89 -0.02 -3.17
CA PRO A 225 -20.36 -0.45 -1.86
C PRO A 225 -20.19 -1.97 -1.75
N ALA A 226 -19.39 -2.42 -0.77
CA ALA A 226 -19.16 -3.84 -0.51
C ALA A 226 -20.47 -4.57 -0.20
N ARG A 227 -20.65 -5.76 -0.78
CA ARG A 227 -21.76 -6.66 -0.51
C ARG A 227 -21.24 -8.06 -0.20
N LEU A 228 -21.95 -8.75 0.67
CA LEU A 228 -21.61 -10.12 1.02
C LEU A 228 -21.88 -11.06 -0.15
N LEU A 229 -20.82 -11.64 -0.71
CA LEU A 229 -20.92 -12.61 -1.82
C LEU A 229 -21.06 -14.03 -1.34
N LYS A 230 -20.32 -14.41 -0.30
CA LYS A 230 -20.23 -15.81 0.14
C LYS A 230 -19.76 -15.90 1.59
N LYS A 231 -20.28 -16.89 2.29
CA LYS A 231 -19.73 -17.35 3.56
C LYS A 231 -18.72 -18.47 3.31
N LEU A 232 -17.56 -18.38 3.92
CA LEU A 232 -16.56 -19.45 3.94
C LEU A 232 -16.90 -20.44 5.05
N PRO A 233 -16.43 -21.69 4.97
CA PRO A 233 -16.55 -22.61 6.10
C PRO A 233 -15.90 -21.98 7.34
N PHE A 234 -16.63 -21.94 8.45
CA PHE A 234 -16.12 -21.44 9.70
C PHE A 234 -15.40 -22.59 10.43
N PRO A 235 -14.09 -22.52 10.66
CA PRO A 235 -13.37 -23.58 11.35
C PRO A 235 -13.83 -23.68 12.80
N LYS A 236 -14.16 -24.87 13.26
CA LYS A 236 -14.68 -25.06 14.63
C LYS A 236 -13.69 -24.58 15.71
N GLU A 237 -12.41 -24.77 15.46
CA GLU A 237 -11.32 -24.34 16.33
C GLU A 237 -11.28 -22.80 16.48
N MET A 238 -11.78 -22.09 15.50
CA MET A 238 -11.82 -20.62 15.52
C MET A 238 -12.95 -20.06 16.38
N ILE A 239 -13.97 -20.85 16.72
CA ILE A 239 -15.08 -20.40 17.57
C ILE A 239 -14.54 -20.01 18.96
N GLU A 240 -13.64 -20.81 19.51
CA GLU A 240 -13.02 -20.56 20.82
C GLU A 240 -12.09 -19.34 20.77
N ILE A 241 -11.44 -19.10 19.63
CA ILE A 241 -10.48 -17.99 19.43
C ILE A 241 -11.19 -16.67 19.20
N VAL A 242 -12.16 -16.62 18.29
CA VAL A 242 -12.88 -15.38 17.94
C VAL A 242 -14.02 -15.04 18.90
N GLY A 243 -14.53 -16.05 19.61
CA GLY A 243 -15.62 -15.93 20.57
C GLY A 243 -17.02 -16.04 19.94
N GLU A 244 -17.98 -16.44 20.76
CA GLU A 244 -19.36 -16.72 20.38
C GLU A 244 -20.05 -15.52 19.70
N LYS A 245 -19.75 -14.29 20.14
CA LYS A 245 -20.33 -13.08 19.56
C LYS A 245 -19.95 -12.87 18.09
N GLU A 246 -18.72 -13.14 17.73
CA GLU A 246 -18.24 -13.00 16.33
C GLU A 246 -18.78 -14.18 15.49
N TYR A 247 -18.89 -15.38 16.08
CA TYR A 247 -19.52 -16.51 15.42
C TYR A 247 -21.00 -16.24 15.13
N GLN A 248 -21.72 -15.59 16.04
CA GLN A 248 -23.11 -15.19 15.82
C GLN A 248 -23.24 -14.19 14.68
N LYS A 249 -22.35 -13.21 14.56
CA LYS A 249 -22.33 -12.28 13.42
C LYS A 249 -22.17 -13.02 12.08
N TYR A 250 -21.34 -14.06 12.05
CA TYR A 250 -21.22 -14.92 10.87
C TYR A 250 -22.53 -15.65 10.56
N LEU A 251 -23.20 -16.21 11.58
CA LEU A 251 -24.46 -16.90 11.39
C LEU A 251 -25.56 -15.97 10.84
N ASP A 252 -25.64 -14.76 11.38
CA ASP A 252 -26.68 -13.77 11.03
C ASP A 252 -26.42 -13.08 9.69
N ALA A 253 -25.20 -13.11 9.17
CA ALA A 253 -24.86 -12.49 7.91
C ALA A 253 -25.69 -13.07 6.75
N LYS A 254 -26.35 -12.19 5.97
CA LYS A 254 -27.18 -12.59 4.83
C LYS A 254 -26.49 -12.23 3.53
N ILE A 255 -26.53 -13.17 2.58
CA ILE A 255 -26.09 -12.91 1.21
C ILE A 255 -27.19 -12.08 0.52
N GLU A 256 -26.83 -10.87 0.08
CA GLU A 256 -27.73 -10.03 -0.70
C GLU A 256 -27.79 -10.60 -2.13
N THR A 257 -28.96 -11.06 -2.55
CA THR A 257 -29.24 -11.59 -3.89
C THR A 257 -29.55 -10.47 -4.87
#